data_4ec89be07bd2e79d69cc5f2e5be2d3c5
#
_entry.id   4ec89be07bd2e79d69cc5f2e5be2d3c5
#
_cell.length_a   1.000
_cell.length_b   1.000
_cell.length_c   1.000
_cell.angle_alpha   90.00
_cell.angle_beta   90.00
_cell.angle_gamma   90.00
#
_symmetry.space_group_name_H-M   'P 1'
#
loop_
_entity.id
_entity.type
_entity.pdbx_description
1 polymer ?
#
loop_
_entity_poly.entity_id
_entity_poly.type
_entity_poly.pdbx_seq_one_letter_code
_entity_poly.pdbx_strand_id
1 'polypeptide(L)'
;MESSIDRVAGFMSSLDSEVREVAPSQWGLTLDAAGYPLDVGVSIRGALLRAQAAVLPPGLIDPHQLLYWNRQAPLVCFAENRAGEVFVCGELPLESLEVEMLDRFLGLLLASAVRAREFALGNGS
;
A
#
# COMPACT_ATOMS: atom_id res chain seq x y z
N MET A 1 18.64 -20.53 -8.96
CA MET A 1 18.78 -19.16 -8.42
C MET A 1 17.44 -18.48 -8.38
N GLU A 2 17.07 -17.91 -7.25
CA GLU A 2 15.77 -17.27 -7.10
C GLU A 2 15.77 -15.91 -7.79
N SER A 3 14.79 -15.68 -8.67
CA SER A 3 14.62 -14.39 -9.30
C SER A 3 13.93 -13.42 -8.33
N SER A 4 13.99 -12.13 -8.65
CA SER A 4 13.28 -11.13 -7.85
C SER A 4 11.77 -11.37 -7.86
N ILE A 5 11.23 -11.82 -8.99
CA ILE A 5 9.80 -12.15 -9.09
C ILE A 5 9.46 -13.32 -8.18
N ASP A 6 10.29 -14.37 -8.17
CA ASP A 6 10.09 -15.53 -7.30
C ASP A 6 10.17 -15.14 -5.84
N ARG A 7 11.06 -14.21 -5.50
CA ARG A 7 11.19 -13.72 -4.13
C ARG A 7 9.94 -12.99 -3.69
N VAL A 8 9.37 -12.16 -4.54
CA VAL A 8 8.12 -11.46 -4.24
C VAL A 8 6.98 -12.47 -4.07
N ALA A 9 6.86 -13.43 -4.99
CA ALA A 9 5.82 -14.45 -4.92
C ALA A 9 5.92 -15.27 -3.64
N GLY A 10 7.16 -15.65 -3.26
CA GLY A 10 7.40 -16.38 -2.03
C GLY A 10 7.02 -15.57 -0.79
N PHE A 11 7.36 -14.29 -0.78
CA PHE A 11 6.99 -13.39 0.31
C PHE A 11 5.47 -13.29 0.43
N MET A 12 4.77 -13.07 -0.70
CA MET A 12 3.31 -12.95 -0.68
C MET A 12 2.67 -14.23 -0.15
N SER A 13 3.18 -15.39 -0.55
CA SER A 13 2.67 -16.69 -0.08
C SER A 13 2.90 -16.90 1.41
N SER A 14 3.89 -16.25 1.99
CA SER A 14 4.25 -16.43 3.40
C SER A 14 3.44 -15.57 4.35
N LEU A 15 2.67 -14.62 3.83
CA LEU A 15 1.91 -13.70 4.68
C LEU A 15 0.73 -14.39 5.34
N ASP A 16 0.49 -14.05 6.59
CA ASP A 16 -0.61 -14.58 7.39
C ASP A 16 -1.92 -13.87 7.10
N SER A 17 -2.01 -13.21 5.97
CA SER A 17 -3.19 -12.45 5.58
C SER A 17 -3.86 -13.12 4.40
N GLU A 18 -5.07 -12.68 4.09
CA GLU A 18 -5.79 -13.18 2.92
C GLU A 18 -5.12 -12.64 1.66
N VAL A 19 -4.41 -13.52 0.96
CA VAL A 19 -3.67 -13.18 -0.25
C VAL A 19 -4.18 -14.03 -1.41
N ARG A 20 -4.39 -13.41 -2.56
CA ARG A 20 -4.78 -14.13 -3.79
C ARG A 20 -3.97 -13.57 -4.96
N GLU A 21 -3.55 -14.48 -5.81
CA GLU A 21 -2.92 -14.08 -7.07
C GLU A 21 -4.04 -13.88 -8.08
N VAL A 22 -4.29 -12.64 -8.48
CA VAL A 22 -5.41 -12.31 -9.37
C VAL A 22 -5.02 -12.40 -10.84
N ALA A 23 -3.73 -12.36 -11.14
CA ALA A 23 -3.17 -12.53 -12.47
C ALA A 23 -1.67 -12.76 -12.31
N PRO A 24 -0.95 -13.23 -13.35
CA PRO A 24 0.49 -13.40 -13.21
C PRO A 24 1.17 -12.11 -12.73
N SER A 25 1.95 -12.22 -11.65
CA SER A 25 2.66 -11.10 -11.03
C SER A 25 1.74 -9.99 -10.54
N GLN A 26 0.50 -10.34 -10.18
CA GLN A 26 -0.46 -9.41 -9.59
C GLN A 26 -1.17 -10.10 -8.43
N TRP A 27 -1.14 -9.48 -7.27
CA TRP A 27 -1.72 -10.04 -6.05
C TRP A 27 -2.70 -9.06 -5.43
N GLY A 28 -3.75 -9.61 -4.82
CA GLY A 28 -4.64 -8.87 -3.95
C GLY A 28 -4.42 -9.34 -2.51
N LEU A 29 -4.42 -8.41 -1.59
CA LEU A 29 -4.14 -8.66 -0.18
C LEU A 29 -5.14 -7.87 0.64
N THR A 30 -5.85 -8.53 1.56
CA THR A 30 -6.78 -7.84 2.43
C THR A 30 -6.21 -7.76 3.83
N LEU A 31 -6.10 -6.56 4.34
CA LEU A 31 -5.57 -6.28 5.68
C LEU A 31 -6.63 -5.55 6.50
N ASP A 32 -6.45 -5.53 7.81
CA ASP A 32 -7.29 -4.70 8.67
C ASP A 32 -6.59 -3.36 8.89
N ALA A 33 -7.30 -2.28 8.64
CA ALA A 33 -6.79 -0.93 8.86
C ALA A 33 -7.83 -0.11 9.61
N ALA A 34 -7.56 0.16 10.87
CA ALA A 34 -8.46 0.90 11.76
C ALA A 34 -9.85 0.26 11.89
N GLY A 35 -9.89 -1.08 11.89
CA GLY A 35 -11.12 -1.84 12.06
C GLY A 35 -11.91 -2.12 10.81
N TYR A 36 -11.40 -1.72 9.64
CA TYR A 36 -12.07 -1.94 8.36
C TYR A 36 -11.12 -2.58 7.36
N PRO A 37 -11.64 -3.39 6.42
CA PRO A 37 -10.80 -4.01 5.41
C PRO A 37 -10.07 -2.99 4.56
N LEU A 38 -8.83 -3.29 4.24
CA LEU A 38 -8.01 -2.52 3.30
C LEU A 38 -7.56 -3.49 2.21
N ASP A 39 -8.04 -3.27 0.99
CA ASP A 39 -7.66 -4.11 -0.14
C ASP A 39 -6.44 -3.51 -0.82
N VAL A 40 -5.33 -4.22 -0.74
CA VAL A 40 -4.05 -3.78 -1.30
C VAL A 40 -3.79 -4.55 -2.58
N GLY A 41 -3.52 -3.83 -3.66
CA GLY A 41 -3.05 -4.43 -4.91
C GLY A 41 -1.54 -4.34 -4.98
N VAL A 42 -0.89 -5.46 -5.28
CA VAL A 42 0.56 -5.52 -5.49
C VAL A 42 0.81 -6.05 -6.89
N SER A 43 1.62 -5.37 -7.67
CA SER A 43 1.90 -5.81 -9.03
C SER A 43 3.35 -5.53 -9.40
N ILE A 44 3.83 -6.34 -10.36
CA ILE A 44 5.16 -6.12 -10.95
C ILE A 44 4.95 -5.67 -12.38
N ARG A 45 5.54 -4.53 -12.72
CA ARG A 45 5.51 -3.99 -14.07
C ARG A 45 6.92 -3.60 -14.47
N GLY A 46 7.47 -4.33 -15.45
CA GLY A 46 8.83 -4.07 -15.87
C GLY A 46 9.80 -4.21 -14.70
N ALA A 47 10.50 -3.15 -14.38
CA ALA A 47 11.52 -3.14 -13.32
C ALA A 47 11.00 -2.66 -11.96
N LEU A 48 9.68 -2.48 -11.82
CA LEU A 48 9.11 -1.91 -10.61
C LEU A 48 8.10 -2.84 -9.95
N LEU A 49 8.14 -2.90 -8.62
CA LEU A 49 7.07 -3.44 -7.81
C LEU A 49 6.21 -2.27 -7.37
N ARG A 50 4.91 -2.38 -7.56
CA ARG A 50 3.96 -1.32 -7.21
C ARG A 50 2.91 -1.85 -6.25
N ALA A 51 2.58 -1.06 -5.24
CA ALA A 51 1.49 -1.38 -4.33
C ALA A 51 0.59 -0.17 -4.18
N GLN A 52 -0.72 -0.40 -4.07
CA GLN A 52 -1.67 0.68 -3.82
C GLN A 52 -2.91 0.14 -3.13
N ALA A 53 -3.59 1.02 -2.41
CA ALA A 53 -4.83 0.69 -1.75
C ALA A 53 -5.71 1.94 -1.67
N ALA A 54 -7.02 1.77 -1.89
CA ALA A 54 -7.99 2.83 -1.67
C ALA A 54 -8.23 2.93 -0.16
N VAL A 55 -8.08 4.11 0.38
CA VAL A 55 -8.11 4.33 1.83
C VAL A 55 -9.39 5.01 2.29
N LEU A 56 -9.80 6.06 1.60
CA LEU A 56 -10.95 6.89 1.99
C LEU A 56 -11.75 7.34 0.78
N PRO A 57 -13.08 7.46 0.95
CA PRO A 57 -13.91 8.11 -0.08
C PRO A 57 -13.60 9.61 -0.13
N PRO A 58 -14.12 10.31 -1.16
CA PRO A 58 -13.87 11.74 -1.30
C PRO A 58 -14.43 12.55 -0.13
N GLY A 59 -13.78 13.66 0.16
CA GLY A 59 -14.32 14.67 1.05
C GLY A 59 -14.12 14.49 2.53
N LEU A 60 -13.43 13.43 2.95
CA LEU A 60 -13.22 13.16 4.38
C LEU A 60 -11.94 13.72 4.95
N ILE A 61 -11.02 14.15 4.09
CA ILE A 61 -9.73 14.68 4.55
C ILE A 61 -9.27 15.75 3.57
N ASP A 62 -8.68 16.81 4.10
CA ASP A 62 -8.16 17.91 3.29
C ASP A 62 -6.90 17.43 2.55
N PRO A 63 -6.83 17.60 1.23
CA PRO A 63 -5.62 17.25 0.48
C PRO A 63 -4.36 17.90 1.01
N HIS A 64 -4.46 19.09 1.58
CA HIS A 64 -3.32 19.75 2.20
C HIS A 64 -2.71 18.90 3.31
N GLN A 65 -3.55 18.24 4.11
CA GLN A 65 -3.09 17.34 5.17
C GLN A 65 -2.33 16.15 4.58
N LEU A 66 -2.83 15.60 3.48
CA LEU A 66 -2.20 14.46 2.81
C LEU A 66 -0.83 14.84 2.26
N LEU A 67 -0.74 16.01 1.63
CA LEU A 67 0.52 16.50 1.09
C LEU A 67 1.54 16.76 2.21
N TYR A 68 1.07 17.27 3.34
CA TYR A 68 1.95 17.46 4.50
C TYR A 68 2.53 16.15 4.99
N TRP A 69 1.68 15.11 5.10
CA TRP A 69 2.14 13.80 5.54
C TRP A 69 3.12 13.17 4.53
N ASN A 70 2.90 13.43 3.23
CA ASN A 70 3.80 12.90 2.20
C ASN A 70 5.24 13.38 2.36
N ARG A 71 5.42 14.54 2.94
CA ARG A 71 6.78 15.04 3.20
C ARG A 71 7.53 14.20 4.23
N GLN A 72 6.79 13.51 5.09
CA GLN A 72 7.37 12.81 6.23
C GLN A 72 7.49 11.31 6.02
N ALA A 73 6.65 10.74 5.16
CA ALA A 73 6.59 9.30 5.00
C ALA A 73 7.64 8.81 4.00
N PRO A 74 8.45 7.83 4.38
CA PRO A 74 9.34 7.20 3.42
C PRO A 74 8.58 6.15 2.60
N LEU A 75 9.01 5.90 1.38
CA LEU A 75 8.60 4.81 0.49
C LEU A 75 7.17 4.86 -0.02
N VAL A 76 6.22 5.45 0.70
CA VAL A 76 4.82 5.49 0.29
C VAL A 76 4.31 6.93 0.32
N CYS A 77 3.26 7.19 -0.44
CA CYS A 77 2.64 8.51 -0.44
C CYS A 77 1.14 8.38 -0.65
N PHE A 78 0.43 9.43 -0.25
CA PHE A 78 -1.01 9.55 -0.55
C PHE A 78 -1.19 10.20 -1.91
N ALA A 79 -2.27 9.82 -2.58
CA ALA A 79 -2.66 10.39 -3.86
C ALA A 79 -4.19 10.41 -3.93
N GLU A 80 -4.72 11.24 -4.80
CA GLU A 80 -6.16 11.25 -5.09
C GLU A 80 -6.36 10.95 -6.56
N ASN A 81 -7.47 10.27 -6.86
CA ASN A 81 -7.87 10.14 -8.24
C ASN A 81 -8.74 11.34 -8.62
N ARG A 82 -9.25 11.35 -9.85
CA ARG A 82 -10.06 12.48 -10.34
C ARG A 82 -11.33 12.68 -9.53
N ALA A 83 -11.88 11.60 -8.99
CA ALA A 83 -13.10 11.66 -8.17
C ALA A 83 -12.83 12.11 -6.73
N GLY A 84 -11.59 12.27 -6.34
CA GLY A 84 -11.23 12.68 -4.98
C GLY A 84 -11.06 11.54 -4.01
N GLU A 85 -11.15 10.29 -4.48
CA GLU A 85 -10.86 9.15 -3.61
C GLU A 85 -9.39 9.14 -3.22
N VAL A 86 -9.12 8.86 -1.96
CA VAL A 86 -7.76 8.89 -1.41
C VAL A 86 -7.16 7.49 -1.47
N PHE A 87 -5.96 7.41 -2.04
CA PHE A 87 -5.18 6.18 -2.12
C PHE A 87 -3.87 6.36 -1.38
N VAL A 88 -3.31 5.26 -0.91
CA VAL A 88 -1.90 5.21 -0.53
C VAL A 88 -1.21 4.29 -1.53
N CYS A 89 -0.03 4.69 -1.98
CA CYS A 89 0.67 3.95 -3.03
C CYS A 89 2.18 4.13 -2.91
N GLY A 90 2.91 3.27 -3.60
CA GLY A 90 4.35 3.37 -3.67
C GLY A 90 4.91 2.40 -4.68
N GLU A 91 6.18 2.59 -5.00
CA GLU A 91 6.90 1.74 -5.94
C GLU A 91 8.30 1.49 -5.43
N LEU A 92 8.80 0.29 -5.70
CA LEU A 92 10.17 -0.08 -5.36
C LEU A 92 10.84 -0.68 -6.59
N PRO A 93 12.13 -0.40 -6.80
CA PRO A 93 12.87 -1.11 -7.83
C PRO A 93 12.87 -2.60 -7.52
N LEU A 94 12.60 -3.41 -8.54
CA LEU A 94 12.55 -4.85 -8.38
C LEU A 94 13.93 -5.46 -8.23
N GLU A 95 14.92 -4.87 -8.90
CA GLU A 95 16.30 -5.36 -8.85
C GLU A 95 16.83 -5.29 -7.42
N SER A 96 17.36 -6.39 -6.94
CA SER A 96 17.95 -6.51 -5.60
C SER A 96 16.96 -6.26 -4.45
N LEU A 97 15.67 -6.40 -4.73
CA LEU A 97 14.65 -6.20 -3.70
C LEU A 97 14.68 -7.35 -2.69
N GLU A 98 14.85 -7.01 -1.43
CA GLU A 98 14.93 -7.97 -0.34
C GLU A 98 13.61 -8.08 0.43
N VAL A 99 13.41 -9.22 1.08
CA VAL A 99 12.19 -9.50 1.84
C VAL A 99 11.97 -8.46 2.95
N GLU A 100 13.04 -8.03 3.61
CA GLU A 100 12.94 -7.03 4.67
C GLU A 100 12.40 -5.70 4.15
N MET A 101 12.78 -5.33 2.92
CA MET A 101 12.28 -4.10 2.32
C MET A 101 10.82 -4.25 1.91
N LEU A 102 10.42 -5.41 1.41
CA LEU A 102 9.01 -5.71 1.10
C LEU A 102 8.15 -5.59 2.35
N ASP A 103 8.60 -6.20 3.43
CA ASP A 103 7.87 -6.18 4.70
C ASP A 103 7.72 -4.75 5.21
N ARG A 104 8.81 -3.99 5.18
CA ARG A 104 8.79 -2.59 5.59
C ARG A 104 7.87 -1.75 4.72
N PHE A 105 7.91 -1.97 3.41
CA PHE A 105 7.09 -1.23 2.45
C PHE A 105 5.60 -1.44 2.71
N LEU A 106 5.17 -2.71 2.85
CA LEU A 106 3.76 -3.01 3.14
C LEU A 106 3.36 -2.52 4.53
N GLY A 107 4.27 -2.61 5.50
CA GLY A 107 4.02 -2.07 6.83
C GLY A 107 3.80 -0.56 6.83
N LEU A 108 4.59 0.17 6.06
CA LEU A 108 4.43 1.62 5.94
C LEU A 108 3.13 1.98 5.22
N LEU A 109 2.77 1.20 4.20
CA LEU A 109 1.52 1.40 3.48
C LEU A 109 0.33 1.22 4.43
N LEU A 110 0.33 0.15 5.20
CA LEU A 110 -0.72 -0.12 6.18
C LEU A 110 -0.77 0.97 7.25
N ALA A 111 0.37 1.35 7.81
CA ALA A 111 0.42 2.38 8.85
C ALA A 111 -0.12 3.72 8.34
N SER A 112 0.19 4.07 7.10
CA SER A 112 -0.32 5.31 6.49
C SER A 112 -1.84 5.26 6.32
N ALA A 113 -2.37 4.11 5.89
CA ALA A 113 -3.81 3.93 5.74
C ALA A 113 -4.53 4.04 7.09
N VAL A 114 -3.98 3.41 8.13
CA VAL A 114 -4.54 3.48 9.48
C VAL A 114 -4.58 4.92 9.95
N ARG A 115 -3.47 5.64 9.79
CA ARG A 115 -3.37 7.04 10.20
C ARG A 115 -4.43 7.91 9.54
N ALA A 116 -4.61 7.75 8.23
CA ALA A 116 -5.58 8.55 7.49
C ALA A 116 -7.01 8.23 7.92
N ARG A 117 -7.32 6.95 8.10
CA ARG A 117 -8.65 6.54 8.53
C ARG A 117 -8.98 7.02 9.94
N GLU A 118 -8.04 6.89 10.85
CA GLU A 118 -8.25 7.37 12.22
C GLU A 118 -8.45 8.87 12.26
N PHE A 119 -7.66 9.60 11.50
CA PHE A 119 -7.79 11.05 11.40
C PHE A 119 -9.17 11.45 10.85
N ALA A 120 -9.61 10.79 9.78
CA ALA A 120 -10.84 11.14 9.10
C ALA A 120 -12.09 10.72 9.88
N LEU A 121 -12.04 9.55 10.55
CA LEU A 121 -13.24 8.98 11.15
C LEU A 121 -13.45 9.39 12.60
N GLY A 122 -12.40 9.66 13.32
CA GLY A 122 -12.59 9.80 14.73
C GLY A 122 -12.23 11.10 15.26
N ASN A 123 -11.39 11.69 14.59
CA ASN A 123 -10.66 12.62 15.28
C ASN A 123 -10.18 13.72 14.46
N GLY A 124 -10.88 14.00 13.46
CA GLY A 124 -10.59 15.17 12.68
C GLY A 124 -10.49 16.41 13.54
N SER A 125 -10.78 16.17 14.76
CA SER A 125 -10.60 17.21 15.76
C SER A 125 -9.18 17.18 16.29
#